data_d1c3798326405733c5c68397b6c0de80
#
_entry.id   d1c3798326405733c5c68397b6c0de80
#
_cell.length_a   1.000
_cell.length_b   1.000
_cell.length_c   1.000
_cell.angle_alpha   90.00
_cell.angle_beta   90.00
_cell.angle_gamma   90.00
#
_symmetry.space_group_name_H-M   'P 1'
#
loop_
_entity.id
_entity.type
_entity.pdbx_description
1 polymer ?
#
loop_
_entity_poly.entity_id
_entity_poly.type
_entity_poly.pdbx_seq_one_letter_code
_entity_poly.pdbx_strand_id
1 'polypeptide(L)'
;MEKAGRGETRRDSKRRVLRPGESVRADGKYQYKYHIDGKPHFVYSWKLEPMDKLPKGKKPCLSLRELEKKVNTDLDLLINIVDGQMTVCELVDRYLKTKTGVRQSTKQGYVTVQRLLAKESFGKQTIRSVKTSDAKLFLIKLQQEDGKSYSSIHTIRGVLRPAFQMAVDDDIL
;
A
#
# COMPACT_ATOMS: atom_id res chain seq x y z
N MET A 1 -2.70 23.83 35.36
CA MET A 1 -2.66 24.26 33.94
C MET A 1 -1.19 24.27 33.51
N GLU A 2 -0.70 23.16 33.01
CA GLU A 2 0.68 23.06 32.51
C GLU A 2 0.75 23.67 31.11
N LYS A 3 1.63 24.66 30.96
CA LYS A 3 1.95 25.27 29.68
C LYS A 3 2.70 24.26 28.81
N ALA A 4 2.05 23.78 27.73
CA ALA A 4 2.73 23.04 26.68
C ALA A 4 3.90 23.88 26.16
N GLY A 5 5.13 23.42 26.42
CA GLY A 5 6.35 24.05 25.95
C GLY A 5 6.37 24.13 24.44
N ARG A 6 6.47 25.33 23.86
CA ARG A 6 6.77 25.55 22.44
C ARG A 6 8.09 24.83 22.16
N GLY A 7 8.01 23.73 21.40
CA GLY A 7 9.19 22.98 21.00
C GLY A 7 10.20 23.88 20.33
N GLU A 8 11.40 23.93 20.91
CA GLU A 8 12.51 24.73 20.41
C GLU A 8 12.80 24.31 18.96
N THR A 9 12.76 25.29 18.04
CA THR A 9 13.01 25.05 16.62
C THR A 9 14.46 24.64 16.42
N ARG A 10 14.74 23.36 16.20
CA ARG A 10 16.11 22.84 16.01
C ARG A 10 16.71 23.43 14.73
N ARG A 11 17.95 23.90 14.83
CA ARG A 11 18.69 24.51 13.73
C ARG A 11 20.03 23.81 13.54
N ASP A 12 20.53 23.80 12.32
CA ASP A 12 21.90 23.37 12.02
C ASP A 12 22.94 24.47 12.28
N SER A 13 24.20 24.15 12.04
CA SER A 13 25.31 25.11 12.17
C SER A 13 25.21 26.33 11.22
N LYS A 14 24.43 26.21 10.15
CA LYS A 14 24.13 27.29 9.19
C LYS A 14 22.82 28.03 9.53
N ARG A 15 22.27 27.83 10.75
CA ARG A 15 21.01 28.40 11.25
C ARG A 15 19.76 28.00 10.46
N ARG A 16 19.82 26.95 9.63
CA ARG A 16 18.65 26.43 8.91
C ARG A 16 17.78 25.57 9.83
N VAL A 17 16.48 25.71 9.68
CA VAL A 17 15.50 24.95 10.45
C VAL A 17 15.51 23.49 10.00
N LEU A 18 15.66 22.57 10.96
CA LEU A 18 15.54 21.15 10.76
C LEU A 18 14.08 20.72 10.88
N ARG A 19 13.63 19.90 9.95
CA ARG A 19 12.28 19.35 9.92
C ARG A 19 12.11 18.24 10.97
N PRO A 20 10.84 17.84 11.30
CA PRO A 20 10.60 16.66 12.12
C PRO A 20 11.32 15.42 11.54
N GLY A 21 12.04 14.69 12.39
CA GLY A 21 12.86 13.55 11.95
C GLY A 21 14.30 13.92 11.53
N GLU A 22 14.57 15.16 11.09
CA GLU A 22 15.93 15.61 10.77
C GLU A 22 16.74 15.93 12.03
N SER A 23 18.01 15.59 12.04
CA SER A 23 18.98 15.95 13.08
C SER A 23 20.40 16.02 12.52
N VAL A 24 21.29 16.66 13.26
CA VAL A 24 22.74 16.72 12.96
C VAL A 24 23.46 15.88 13.99
N ARG A 25 24.31 14.97 13.55
CA ARG A 25 25.16 14.13 14.40
C ARG A 25 26.45 14.88 14.80
N ALA A 26 27.11 14.38 15.83
CA ALA A 26 28.40 14.93 16.30
C ALA A 26 29.50 14.87 15.20
N ASP A 27 29.43 13.91 14.27
CA ASP A 27 30.34 13.79 13.14
C ASP A 27 30.05 14.78 11.99
N GLY A 28 29.03 15.64 12.14
CA GLY A 28 28.60 16.61 11.15
C GLY A 28 27.70 16.07 10.06
N LYS A 29 27.34 14.77 10.08
CA LYS A 29 26.34 14.22 9.15
C LYS A 29 24.95 14.65 9.56
N TYR A 30 24.12 14.90 8.58
CA TYR A 30 22.68 14.99 8.74
C TYR A 30 22.09 13.60 8.78
N GLN A 31 21.07 13.42 9.62
CA GLN A 31 20.35 12.17 9.83
C GLN A 31 18.85 12.44 9.72
N TYR A 32 18.13 11.58 9.02
CA TYR A 32 16.66 11.53 9.03
C TYR A 32 16.20 10.21 9.62
N LYS A 33 15.34 10.30 10.65
CA LYS A 33 14.71 9.17 11.33
C LYS A 33 13.29 9.01 10.82
N TYR A 34 12.94 7.81 10.41
CA TYR A 34 11.58 7.40 10.01
C TYR A 34 11.25 6.05 10.61
N HIS A 35 9.99 5.63 10.53
CA HIS A 35 9.53 4.36 11.11
C HIS A 35 8.87 3.50 10.03
N ILE A 36 9.17 2.21 10.05
CA ILE A 36 8.47 1.17 9.28
C ILE A 36 8.05 0.11 10.29
N ASP A 37 6.76 -0.25 10.31
CA ASP A 37 6.16 -1.23 11.25
C ASP A 37 6.54 -0.95 12.71
N GLY A 38 6.55 0.31 13.11
CA GLY A 38 6.90 0.74 14.46
C GLY A 38 8.41 0.71 14.77
N LYS A 39 9.27 0.22 13.87
CA LYS A 39 10.72 0.16 14.03
C LYS A 39 11.39 1.41 13.47
N PRO A 40 12.36 2.03 14.19
CA PRO A 40 13.07 3.19 13.70
C PRO A 40 14.12 2.81 12.66
N HIS A 41 14.11 3.54 11.55
CA HIS A 41 15.11 3.48 10.48
C HIS A 41 15.77 4.84 10.32
N PHE A 42 16.99 4.85 9.76
CA PHE A 42 17.78 6.04 9.63
C PHE A 42 18.46 6.13 8.26
N VAL A 43 18.45 7.30 7.66
CA VAL A 43 19.28 7.63 6.50
C VAL A 43 20.20 8.78 6.84
N TYR A 44 21.36 8.83 6.18
CA TYR A 44 22.44 9.76 6.51
C TYR A 44 22.96 10.45 5.25
N SER A 45 23.28 11.74 5.37
CA SER A 45 23.95 12.50 4.32
C SER A 45 24.91 13.54 4.88
N TRP A 46 25.93 13.90 4.09
CA TRP A 46 26.80 15.04 4.39
C TRP A 46 26.20 16.37 3.97
N LYS A 47 25.08 16.36 3.26
CA LYS A 47 24.39 17.53 2.72
C LYS A 47 22.96 17.54 3.25
N LEU A 48 22.47 18.70 3.68
CA LEU A 48 21.05 18.87 4.00
C LEU A 48 20.25 19.14 2.73
N GLU A 49 20.73 20.08 1.92
CA GLU A 49 20.11 20.50 0.66
C GLU A 49 20.95 20.09 -0.55
N PRO A 50 20.36 19.97 -1.75
CA PRO A 50 21.07 19.62 -2.98
C PRO A 50 22.22 20.60 -3.29
N MET A 51 22.04 21.88 -2.99
CA MET A 51 23.00 22.95 -3.24
C MET A 51 24.16 23.00 -2.24
N ASP A 52 24.12 22.22 -1.16
CA ASP A 52 25.18 22.19 -0.17
C ASP A 52 26.49 21.65 -0.75
N LYS A 53 27.58 22.35 -0.43
CA LYS A 53 28.92 21.87 -0.78
C LYS A 53 29.30 20.66 0.06
N LEU A 54 29.84 19.65 -0.60
CA LEU A 54 30.30 18.44 0.06
C LEU A 54 31.61 18.75 0.84
N PRO A 55 31.76 18.23 2.09
CA PRO A 55 33.02 18.37 2.82
C PRO A 55 34.18 17.74 2.05
N LYS A 56 35.39 18.36 2.17
CA LYS A 56 36.60 17.85 1.50
C LYS A 56 36.85 16.37 1.85
N GLY A 57 37.20 15.58 0.83
CA GLY A 57 37.52 14.16 1.02
C GLY A 57 36.31 13.22 1.14
N LYS A 58 35.09 13.70 0.96
CA LYS A 58 33.89 12.86 0.97
C LYS A 58 33.40 12.53 -0.45
N LYS A 59 32.89 11.31 -0.63
CA LYS A 59 32.33 10.88 -1.92
C LYS A 59 31.02 11.63 -2.21
N PRO A 60 30.69 11.90 -3.48
CA PRO A 60 29.40 12.46 -3.88
C PRO A 60 28.24 11.68 -3.27
N CYS A 61 27.26 12.39 -2.70
CA CYS A 61 26.06 11.80 -2.11
C CYS A 61 24.86 12.71 -2.34
N LEU A 62 23.66 12.12 -2.32
CA LEU A 62 22.41 12.85 -2.32
C LEU A 62 22.28 13.64 -1.02
N SER A 63 21.58 14.76 -1.07
CA SER A 63 21.23 15.53 0.14
C SER A 63 20.25 14.75 1.03
N LEU A 64 20.17 15.10 2.32
CA LEU A 64 19.25 14.43 3.23
C LEU A 64 17.80 14.57 2.77
N ARG A 65 17.40 15.74 2.27
CA ARG A 65 16.03 16.00 1.79
C ARG A 65 15.68 15.29 0.49
N GLU A 66 16.66 15.01 -0.38
CA GLU A 66 16.46 14.12 -1.52
C GLU A 66 16.27 12.67 -1.06
N LEU A 67 17.05 12.21 -0.07
CA LEU A 67 16.89 10.89 0.53
C LEU A 67 15.55 10.76 1.27
N GLU A 68 15.14 11.79 2.02
CA GLU A 68 13.82 11.85 2.68
C GLU A 68 12.69 11.70 1.67
N LYS A 69 12.75 12.48 0.57
CA LYS A 69 11.74 12.40 -0.51
C LYS A 69 11.71 10.99 -1.13
N LYS A 70 12.88 10.39 -1.37
CA LYS A 70 12.98 9.02 -1.91
C LYS A 70 12.39 8.00 -0.94
N VAL A 71 12.76 8.07 0.35
CA VAL A 71 12.22 7.18 1.39
C VAL A 71 10.70 7.29 1.48
N ASN A 72 10.14 8.50 1.48
CA ASN A 72 8.70 8.69 1.54
C ASN A 72 8.01 8.12 0.29
N THR A 73 8.57 8.33 -0.90
CA THR A 73 8.07 7.71 -2.13
C THR A 73 8.14 6.18 -2.07
N ASP A 74 9.26 5.62 -1.58
CA ASP A 74 9.43 4.17 -1.43
C ASP A 74 8.45 3.58 -0.39
N LEU A 75 8.17 4.33 0.71
CA LEU A 75 7.17 3.95 1.71
C LEU A 75 5.74 3.98 1.14
N ASP A 76 5.40 5.00 0.38
CA ASP A 76 4.10 5.09 -0.31
C ASP A 76 3.94 3.94 -1.32
N LEU A 77 5.02 3.60 -2.05
CA LEU A 77 5.04 2.44 -2.94
C LEU A 77 4.94 1.11 -2.18
N LEU A 78 5.58 0.98 -0.99
CA LEU A 78 5.49 -0.23 -0.16
C LEU A 78 4.08 -0.43 0.39
N ILE A 79 3.40 0.62 0.84
CA ILE A 79 1.99 0.56 1.24
C ILE A 79 1.15 0.05 0.08
N ASN A 80 1.32 0.62 -1.11
CA ASN A 80 0.65 0.17 -2.32
C ASN A 80 1.03 -1.27 -2.73
N ILE A 81 2.27 -1.71 -2.46
CA ILE A 81 2.72 -3.09 -2.75
C ILE A 81 2.06 -4.08 -1.80
N VAL A 82 1.98 -3.78 -0.49
CA VAL A 82 1.34 -4.67 0.50
C VAL A 82 -0.14 -4.86 0.17
N ASP A 83 -0.87 -3.78 -0.12
CA ASP A 83 -2.27 -3.86 -0.54
C ASP A 83 -2.41 -4.53 -1.94
N GLY A 84 -1.48 -4.28 -2.86
CA GLY A 84 -1.49 -4.89 -4.19
C GLY A 84 -1.05 -6.37 -4.23
N GLN A 85 -0.46 -6.91 -3.16
CA GLN A 85 -0.19 -8.35 -3.00
C GLN A 85 -1.44 -9.12 -2.55
N MET A 86 -2.49 -8.42 -2.15
CA MET A 86 -3.78 -9.03 -1.82
C MET A 86 -4.27 -9.90 -2.97
N THR A 87 -4.75 -11.09 -2.65
CA THR A 87 -5.34 -12.01 -3.63
C THR A 87 -6.78 -11.63 -3.95
N VAL A 88 -7.30 -12.16 -5.07
CA VAL A 88 -8.72 -11.99 -5.42
C VAL A 88 -9.64 -12.54 -4.32
N CYS A 89 -9.27 -13.66 -3.67
CA CYS A 89 -10.03 -14.19 -2.53
C CYS A 89 -10.08 -13.19 -1.37
N GLU A 90 -8.94 -12.65 -0.97
CA GLU A 90 -8.85 -11.70 0.14
C GLU A 90 -9.61 -10.39 -0.16
N LEU A 91 -9.53 -9.91 -1.41
CA LEU A 91 -10.32 -8.75 -1.85
C LEU A 91 -11.82 -9.01 -1.73
N VAL A 92 -12.30 -10.17 -2.20
CA VAL A 92 -13.70 -10.55 -2.10
C VAL A 92 -14.12 -10.69 -0.64
N ASP A 93 -13.30 -11.28 0.22
CA ASP A 93 -13.58 -11.41 1.65
C ASP A 93 -13.68 -10.04 2.32
N ARG A 94 -12.78 -9.10 1.98
CA ARG A 94 -12.82 -7.72 2.44
C ARG A 94 -14.12 -7.03 2.00
N TYR A 95 -14.48 -7.15 0.73
CA TYR A 95 -15.73 -6.60 0.20
C TYR A 95 -16.97 -7.18 0.90
N LEU A 96 -17.03 -8.51 1.10
CA LEU A 96 -18.19 -9.15 1.71
C LEU A 96 -18.36 -8.77 3.20
N LYS A 97 -17.28 -8.45 3.92
CA LYS A 97 -17.33 -7.92 5.29
C LYS A 97 -18.03 -6.56 5.38
N THR A 98 -18.01 -5.76 4.30
CA THR A 98 -18.74 -4.47 4.26
C THR A 98 -20.24 -4.65 4.05
N LYS A 99 -20.71 -5.86 3.67
CA LYS A 99 -22.13 -6.13 3.39
C LYS A 99 -22.89 -6.49 4.67
N THR A 100 -23.57 -5.51 5.23
CA THR A 100 -24.46 -5.67 6.38
C THR A 100 -25.93 -5.74 5.95
N GLY A 101 -26.79 -6.35 6.74
CA GLY A 101 -28.25 -6.35 6.50
C GLY A 101 -28.73 -7.23 5.32
N VAL A 102 -27.87 -8.07 4.71
CA VAL A 102 -28.24 -8.94 3.59
C VAL A 102 -29.05 -10.15 4.03
N ARG A 103 -30.00 -10.59 3.18
CA ARG A 103 -30.85 -11.78 3.40
C ARG A 103 -30.01 -13.05 3.51
N GLN A 104 -30.51 -14.05 4.24
CA GLN A 104 -29.82 -15.32 4.46
C GLN A 104 -29.49 -16.06 3.14
N SER A 105 -30.40 -16.05 2.17
CA SER A 105 -30.17 -16.63 0.85
C SER A 105 -28.99 -15.97 0.10
N THR A 106 -28.87 -14.63 0.22
CA THR A 106 -27.75 -13.86 -0.35
C THR A 106 -26.43 -14.22 0.33
N LYS A 107 -26.43 -14.39 1.66
CA LYS A 107 -25.24 -14.84 2.42
C LYS A 107 -24.75 -16.22 1.95
N GLN A 108 -25.69 -17.15 1.73
CA GLN A 108 -25.34 -18.47 1.19
C GLN A 108 -24.70 -18.37 -0.21
N GLY A 109 -25.23 -17.49 -1.07
CA GLY A 109 -24.61 -17.18 -2.36
C GLY A 109 -23.18 -16.67 -2.23
N TYR A 110 -22.93 -15.77 -1.28
CA TYR A 110 -21.59 -15.25 -1.01
C TYR A 110 -20.61 -16.34 -0.54
N VAL A 111 -21.03 -17.20 0.38
CA VAL A 111 -20.22 -18.34 0.84
C VAL A 111 -19.89 -19.29 -0.32
N THR A 112 -20.82 -19.50 -1.23
CA THR A 112 -20.58 -20.33 -2.43
C THR A 112 -19.53 -19.70 -3.34
N VAL A 113 -19.59 -18.37 -3.56
CA VAL A 113 -18.58 -17.63 -4.35
C VAL A 113 -17.20 -17.70 -3.68
N GLN A 114 -17.11 -17.49 -2.36
CA GLN A 114 -15.86 -17.61 -1.62
C GLN A 114 -15.22 -19.00 -1.74
N ARG A 115 -16.02 -20.05 -1.55
CA ARG A 115 -15.53 -21.44 -1.69
C ARG A 115 -15.07 -21.77 -3.11
N LEU A 116 -15.75 -21.24 -4.12
CA LEU A 116 -15.36 -21.41 -5.50
C LEU A 116 -14.02 -20.73 -5.77
N LEU A 117 -13.88 -19.45 -5.41
CA LEU A 117 -12.64 -18.69 -5.62
C LEU A 117 -11.45 -19.31 -4.89
N ALA A 118 -11.65 -19.83 -3.67
CA ALA A 118 -10.59 -20.50 -2.91
C ALA A 118 -10.03 -21.76 -3.62
N LYS A 119 -10.85 -22.45 -4.42
CA LYS A 119 -10.46 -23.64 -5.20
C LYS A 119 -9.76 -23.27 -6.50
N GLU A 120 -10.18 -22.17 -7.14
CA GLU A 120 -9.74 -21.77 -8.47
C GLU A 120 -8.39 -21.00 -8.42
N SER A 121 -7.58 -21.21 -9.46
CA SER A 121 -6.31 -20.49 -9.61
C SER A 121 -6.49 -18.97 -9.69
N PHE A 122 -7.60 -18.53 -10.32
CA PHE A 122 -7.97 -17.13 -10.41
C PHE A 122 -8.10 -16.45 -9.02
N GLY A 123 -8.72 -17.14 -8.06
CA GLY A 123 -8.86 -16.61 -6.69
C GLY A 123 -7.54 -16.42 -5.93
N LYS A 124 -6.50 -17.16 -6.32
CA LYS A 124 -5.16 -17.10 -5.71
C LYS A 124 -4.23 -16.07 -6.37
N GLN A 125 -4.63 -15.51 -7.50
CA GLN A 125 -3.84 -14.47 -8.18
C GLN A 125 -3.89 -13.17 -7.38
N THR A 126 -2.79 -12.42 -7.42
CA THR A 126 -2.75 -11.09 -6.83
C THR A 126 -3.58 -10.11 -7.66
N ILE A 127 -4.33 -9.23 -7.01
CA ILE A 127 -5.23 -8.28 -7.70
C ILE A 127 -4.50 -7.41 -8.71
N ARG A 128 -3.25 -7.04 -8.48
CA ARG A 128 -2.42 -6.28 -9.43
C ARG A 128 -2.05 -7.04 -10.70
N SER A 129 -1.97 -8.36 -10.63
CA SER A 129 -1.66 -9.18 -11.80
C SER A 129 -2.89 -9.48 -12.66
N VAL A 130 -4.10 -9.34 -12.09
CA VAL A 130 -5.37 -9.68 -12.75
C VAL A 130 -5.79 -8.57 -13.71
N LYS A 131 -5.98 -8.95 -14.97
CA LYS A 131 -6.57 -8.07 -16.00
C LYS A 131 -8.06 -8.36 -16.15
N THR A 132 -8.79 -7.43 -16.73
CA THR A 132 -10.22 -7.61 -17.05
C THR A 132 -10.45 -8.82 -17.96
N SER A 133 -9.49 -9.15 -18.85
CA SER A 133 -9.51 -10.35 -19.69
C SER A 133 -9.50 -11.62 -18.86
N ASP A 134 -8.69 -11.70 -17.80
CA ASP A 134 -8.54 -12.89 -16.97
C ASP A 134 -9.84 -13.18 -16.20
N ALA A 135 -10.49 -12.13 -15.69
CA ALA A 135 -11.80 -12.24 -15.07
C ALA A 135 -12.88 -12.74 -16.05
N LYS A 136 -12.85 -12.27 -17.31
CA LYS A 136 -13.76 -12.73 -18.35
C LYS A 136 -13.49 -14.19 -18.70
N LEU A 137 -12.25 -14.58 -18.92
CA LEU A 137 -11.84 -15.96 -19.21
C LEU A 137 -12.22 -16.90 -18.06
N PHE A 138 -12.04 -16.49 -16.81
CA PHE A 138 -12.48 -17.24 -15.66
C PHE A 138 -14.00 -17.53 -15.68
N LEU A 139 -14.83 -16.51 -15.95
CA LEU A 139 -16.28 -16.70 -16.03
C LEU A 139 -16.69 -17.59 -17.20
N ILE A 140 -16.01 -17.49 -18.36
CA ILE A 140 -16.24 -18.36 -19.53
C ILE A 140 -15.88 -19.81 -19.18
N LYS A 141 -14.73 -20.05 -18.55
CA LYS A 141 -14.31 -21.37 -18.08
C LYS A 141 -15.38 -22.00 -17.19
N LEU A 142 -15.84 -21.27 -16.18
CA LEU A 142 -16.89 -21.77 -15.27
C LEU A 142 -18.18 -22.14 -16.00
N GLN A 143 -18.54 -21.44 -17.05
CA GLN A 143 -19.72 -21.70 -17.82
C GLN A 143 -19.53 -22.87 -18.78
N GLN A 144 -18.44 -22.92 -19.53
CA GLN A 144 -18.21 -23.87 -20.60
C GLN A 144 -17.61 -25.21 -20.11
N GLU A 145 -16.64 -25.15 -19.19
CA GLU A 145 -15.92 -26.33 -18.70
C GLU A 145 -16.61 -26.92 -17.45
N ASP A 146 -16.97 -26.07 -16.48
CA ASP A 146 -17.55 -26.50 -15.21
C ASP A 146 -19.10 -26.61 -15.26
N GLY A 147 -19.73 -26.29 -16.39
CA GLY A 147 -21.16 -26.38 -16.57
C GLY A 147 -22.00 -25.52 -15.63
N LYS A 148 -21.44 -24.39 -15.12
CA LYS A 148 -22.18 -23.50 -14.22
C LYS A 148 -23.32 -22.81 -14.96
N SER A 149 -24.50 -22.76 -14.31
CA SER A 149 -25.66 -22.07 -14.87
C SER A 149 -25.39 -20.54 -15.01
N TYR A 150 -26.11 -19.94 -15.95
CA TYR A 150 -26.06 -18.48 -16.15
C TYR A 150 -26.34 -17.69 -14.85
N SER A 151 -27.30 -18.16 -14.04
CA SER A 151 -27.62 -17.55 -12.74
C SER A 151 -26.43 -17.58 -11.77
N SER A 152 -25.68 -18.69 -11.73
CA SER A 152 -24.46 -18.82 -10.93
C SER A 152 -23.38 -17.86 -11.38
N ILE A 153 -23.16 -17.77 -12.70
CA ILE A 153 -22.20 -16.83 -13.30
C ILE A 153 -22.58 -15.37 -12.98
N HIS A 154 -23.87 -15.04 -13.07
CA HIS A 154 -24.37 -13.72 -12.73
C HIS A 154 -24.10 -13.37 -11.25
N THR A 155 -24.30 -14.33 -10.34
CA THR A 155 -24.01 -14.14 -8.91
C THR A 155 -22.53 -13.91 -8.66
N ILE A 156 -21.64 -14.71 -9.28
CA ILE A 156 -20.19 -14.56 -9.16
C ILE A 156 -19.75 -13.18 -9.68
N ARG A 157 -20.23 -12.80 -10.85
CA ARG A 157 -19.95 -11.48 -11.44
C ARG A 157 -20.46 -10.34 -10.55
N GLY A 158 -21.64 -10.50 -9.94
CA GLY A 158 -22.25 -9.55 -9.01
C GLY A 158 -21.46 -9.34 -7.73
N VAL A 159 -20.57 -10.27 -7.37
CA VAL A 159 -19.63 -10.13 -6.24
C VAL A 159 -18.28 -9.57 -6.72
N LEU A 160 -17.72 -10.12 -7.80
CA LEU A 160 -16.39 -9.72 -8.29
C LEU A 160 -16.34 -8.27 -8.73
N ARG A 161 -17.31 -7.83 -9.56
CA ARG A 161 -17.29 -6.47 -10.12
C ARG A 161 -17.26 -5.38 -9.04
N PRO A 162 -18.16 -5.36 -8.05
CA PRO A 162 -18.10 -4.33 -7.01
C PRO A 162 -16.92 -4.52 -6.04
N ALA A 163 -16.37 -5.72 -5.86
CA ALA A 163 -15.16 -5.92 -5.08
C ALA A 163 -13.95 -5.24 -5.75
N PHE A 164 -13.78 -5.43 -7.06
CA PHE A 164 -12.72 -4.73 -7.81
C PHE A 164 -12.97 -3.23 -7.91
N GLN A 165 -14.23 -2.78 -8.03
CA GLN A 165 -14.55 -1.36 -8.00
C GLN A 165 -14.16 -0.73 -6.65
N MET A 166 -14.45 -1.39 -5.54
CA MET A 166 -14.01 -0.95 -4.21
C MET A 166 -12.48 -0.84 -4.13
N ALA A 167 -11.73 -1.78 -4.74
CA ALA A 167 -10.27 -1.71 -4.74
C ALA A 167 -9.73 -0.50 -5.52
N VAL A 168 -10.42 -0.09 -6.59
CA VAL A 168 -10.11 1.15 -7.34
C VAL A 168 -10.48 2.38 -6.52
N ASP A 169 -11.67 2.38 -5.89
CA ASP A 169 -12.16 3.51 -5.09
C ASP A 169 -11.30 3.73 -3.82
N ASP A 170 -10.68 2.66 -3.30
CA ASP A 170 -9.78 2.68 -2.13
C ASP A 170 -8.30 2.90 -2.52
N ASP A 171 -7.98 3.22 -3.79
CA ASP A 171 -6.61 3.39 -4.33
C ASP A 171 -5.67 2.17 -4.11
N ILE A 172 -6.24 0.96 -4.04
CA ILE A 172 -5.48 -0.30 -3.94
C ILE A 172 -5.04 -0.80 -5.33
N LEU A 173 -5.77 -0.42 -6.38
CA LEU A 173 -5.55 -0.74 -7.80
C LEU A 173 -5.37 0.49 -8.65
#